data_0cbc27852b79358a36157a57896986e3
#
_entry.id   0cbc27852b79358a36157a57896986e3
#
_cell.length_a   1.000
_cell.length_b   1.000
_cell.length_c   1.000
_cell.angle_alpha   90.00
_cell.angle_beta   90.00
_cell.angle_gamma   90.00
#
_symmetry.space_group_name_H-M   'P 1'
#
loop_
_entity.id
_entity.type
_entity.pdbx_description
1 polymer ?
#
loop_
_entity_poly.entity_id
_entity_poly.type
_entity_poly.pdbx_seq_one_letter_code
_entity_poly.pdbx_strand_id
1 'polypeptide(L)'
;MSSQYEIRYLKTAECDLYGIFDYINQDNPLAAAALLEKIDISISRLASNPFLGRVPKDDRLKNKGYRMLVVDKYLVFYIVKNKTIQIRRIIHGARNYNFLM
;
A
#
# COMPACT_ATOMS: atom_id res chain seq x y z
N MET A 1 -25.25 3.46 9.58
CA MET A 1 -24.49 4.46 8.94
C MET A 1 -23.05 4.10 8.84
N SER A 2 -22.63 3.88 7.72
CA SER A 2 -21.29 3.46 7.60
C SER A 2 -20.38 4.68 7.68
N SER A 3 -19.33 4.57 8.42
CA SER A 3 -18.36 5.63 8.48
C SER A 3 -17.12 5.12 7.80
N GLN A 4 -17.05 5.42 6.52
CA GLN A 4 -15.91 5.02 5.74
C GLN A 4 -14.76 5.99 5.92
N TYR A 5 -13.57 5.44 5.90
CA TYR A 5 -12.34 6.24 5.98
C TYR A 5 -11.99 6.74 4.60
N GLU A 6 -11.37 7.91 4.56
CA GLU A 6 -10.87 8.48 3.32
C GLU A 6 -9.51 7.89 3.01
N ILE A 7 -9.28 7.50 1.76
CA ILE A 7 -8.01 6.95 1.34
C ILE A 7 -7.25 8.01 0.57
N ARG A 8 -6.01 8.27 0.97
CA ARG A 8 -5.13 9.22 0.32
C ARG A 8 -3.80 8.56 -0.01
N TYR A 9 -3.40 8.67 -1.26
CA TYR A 9 -2.08 8.22 -1.69
C TYR A 9 -1.11 9.37 -1.53
N LEU A 10 -0.05 9.16 -0.77
CA LEU A 10 1.02 10.15 -0.75
C LEU A 10 1.78 10.09 -2.06
N LYS A 11 2.46 11.18 -2.39
CA LYS A 11 3.18 11.29 -3.65
C LYS A 11 4.17 10.15 -3.82
N THR A 12 4.86 9.77 -2.76
CA THR A 12 5.82 8.66 -2.81
C THR A 12 5.15 7.35 -3.18
N ALA A 13 3.95 7.10 -2.66
CA ALA A 13 3.22 5.88 -2.99
C ALA A 13 2.76 5.90 -4.44
N GLU A 14 2.33 7.05 -4.93
CA GLU A 14 1.96 7.17 -6.34
C GLU A 14 3.15 6.90 -7.24
N CYS A 15 4.32 7.45 -6.90
CA CYS A 15 5.53 7.20 -7.67
C CYS A 15 5.91 5.72 -7.65
N ASP A 16 5.78 5.07 -6.48
CA ASP A 16 6.03 3.63 -6.39
C ASP A 16 5.14 2.86 -7.34
N LEU A 17 3.85 3.20 -7.34
CA LEU A 17 2.86 2.49 -8.15
C LEU A 17 3.13 2.67 -9.65
N TYR A 18 3.46 3.89 -10.06
CA TYR A 18 3.82 4.14 -11.46
C TYR A 18 5.06 3.36 -11.85
N GLY A 19 6.07 3.32 -10.99
CA GLY A 19 7.29 2.58 -11.28
C GLY A 19 7.04 1.08 -11.44
N ILE A 20 6.20 0.52 -10.58
CA ILE A 20 5.82 -0.88 -10.66
C ILE A 20 5.08 -1.15 -11.98
N PHE A 21 4.11 -0.29 -12.30
CA PHE A 21 3.34 -0.43 -13.53
C PHE A 21 4.23 -0.35 -14.76
N ASP A 22 5.09 0.66 -14.82
CA ASP A 22 5.96 0.87 -15.99
C ASP A 22 6.89 -0.31 -16.20
N TYR A 23 7.46 -0.83 -15.11
CA TYR A 23 8.39 -1.94 -15.20
C TYR A 23 7.73 -3.17 -15.80
N ILE A 24 6.54 -3.52 -15.33
CA ILE A 24 5.83 -4.70 -15.80
C ILE A 24 5.27 -4.47 -17.20
N ASN A 25 4.81 -3.24 -17.46
CA ASN A 25 4.20 -2.88 -18.73
C ASN A 25 5.16 -3.03 -19.92
N GLN A 26 6.46 -2.93 -19.69
CA GLN A 26 7.44 -3.08 -20.74
C GLN A 26 7.39 -4.47 -21.35
N ASP A 27 7.14 -5.48 -20.52
CA ASP A 27 7.13 -6.87 -20.98
C ASP A 27 5.73 -7.44 -21.14
N ASN A 28 4.79 -7.01 -20.29
CA ASN A 28 3.47 -7.63 -20.25
C ASN A 28 2.41 -6.62 -19.83
N PRO A 29 1.87 -5.88 -20.81
CA PRO A 29 0.87 -4.84 -20.50
C PRO A 29 -0.38 -5.36 -19.80
N LEU A 30 -0.83 -6.58 -20.14
CA LEU A 30 -2.02 -7.14 -19.49
C LEU A 30 -1.75 -7.45 -18.03
N ALA A 31 -0.57 -7.97 -17.74
CA ALA A 31 -0.19 -8.25 -16.35
C ALA A 31 -0.06 -6.96 -15.55
N ALA A 32 0.48 -5.91 -16.17
CA ALA A 32 0.62 -4.61 -15.52
C ALA A 32 -0.75 -4.05 -15.14
N ALA A 33 -1.69 -4.08 -16.06
CA ALA A 33 -3.04 -3.58 -15.80
C ALA A 33 -3.76 -4.40 -14.74
N ALA A 34 -3.60 -5.73 -14.77
CA ALA A 34 -4.23 -6.61 -13.80
C ALA A 34 -3.69 -6.37 -12.40
N LEU A 35 -2.39 -6.17 -12.27
CA LEU A 35 -1.77 -5.91 -10.97
C LEU A 35 -2.21 -4.56 -10.41
N LEU A 36 -2.25 -3.54 -11.27
CA LEU A 36 -2.69 -2.22 -10.85
C LEU A 36 -4.11 -2.28 -10.29
N GLU A 37 -4.99 -2.97 -10.99
CA GLU A 37 -6.36 -3.13 -10.53
C GLU A 37 -6.43 -3.89 -9.22
N LYS A 38 -5.64 -4.94 -9.08
CA LYS A 38 -5.64 -5.74 -7.86
C LYS A 38 -5.17 -4.94 -6.66
N ILE A 39 -4.13 -4.14 -6.83
CA ILE A 39 -3.63 -3.27 -5.77
C ILE A 39 -4.71 -2.26 -5.39
N ASP A 40 -5.32 -1.63 -6.40
CA ASP A 40 -6.33 -0.61 -6.17
C ASP A 40 -7.54 -1.17 -5.43
N ILE A 41 -8.03 -2.34 -5.83
CA ILE A 41 -9.15 -2.99 -5.16
C ILE A 41 -8.79 -3.34 -3.72
N SER A 42 -7.60 -3.87 -3.51
CA SER A 42 -7.16 -4.26 -2.17
C SER A 42 -7.07 -3.05 -1.24
N ILE A 43 -6.54 -1.95 -1.75
CA ILE A 43 -6.43 -0.71 -0.98
C ILE A 43 -7.81 -0.14 -0.69
N SER A 44 -8.73 -0.19 -1.66
CA SER A 44 -10.06 0.39 -1.48
C SER A 44 -10.84 -0.29 -0.37
N ARG A 45 -10.53 -1.55 -0.07
CA ARG A 45 -11.17 -2.26 1.04
C ARG A 45 -10.84 -1.66 2.39
N LEU A 46 -9.73 -0.93 2.47
CA LEU A 46 -9.34 -0.29 3.72
C LEU A 46 -10.33 0.79 4.16
N ALA A 47 -11.09 1.34 3.23
CA ALA A 47 -12.09 2.36 3.57
C ALA A 47 -13.11 1.84 4.57
N SER A 48 -13.49 0.56 4.46
CA SER A 48 -14.43 -0.09 5.39
C SER A 48 -13.72 -0.87 6.48
N ASN A 49 -12.46 -1.26 6.24
CA ASN A 49 -11.69 -2.10 7.16
C ASN A 49 -10.28 -1.51 7.32
N PRO A 50 -10.14 -0.36 8.00
CA PRO A 50 -8.86 0.34 8.05
C PRO A 50 -7.75 -0.46 8.73
N PHE A 51 -8.09 -1.44 9.56
CA PHE A 51 -7.09 -2.22 10.27
C PHE A 51 -6.92 -3.62 9.67
N LEU A 52 -7.30 -3.77 8.41
CA LEU A 52 -7.17 -5.04 7.70
C LEU A 52 -5.71 -5.49 7.58
N GLY A 53 -4.80 -4.56 7.36
CA GLY A 53 -3.37 -4.86 7.27
C GLY A 53 -2.80 -5.22 8.63
N ARG A 54 -1.72 -5.99 8.61
CA ARG A 54 -1.07 -6.41 9.84
C ARG A 54 -0.11 -5.33 10.36
N VAL A 55 0.18 -5.38 11.64
CA VAL A 55 1.20 -4.52 12.24
C VAL A 55 2.56 -5.14 11.94
N PRO A 56 3.52 -4.37 11.40
CA PRO A 56 4.85 -4.89 11.14
C PRO A 56 5.53 -5.36 12.42
N LYS A 57 6.40 -6.35 12.30
CA LYS A 57 7.15 -6.86 13.45
C LYS A 57 8.23 -5.90 13.91
N ASP A 58 8.72 -5.06 13.02
CA ASP A 58 9.76 -4.10 13.37
C ASP A 58 9.19 -3.04 14.29
N ASP A 59 9.79 -2.90 15.48
CA ASP A 59 9.28 -1.99 16.50
C ASP A 59 9.28 -0.54 16.06
N ARG A 60 10.22 -0.15 15.22
CA ARG A 60 10.31 1.23 14.76
C ARG A 60 9.13 1.58 13.87
N LEU A 61 8.75 0.67 12.96
CA LEU A 61 7.58 0.86 12.11
C LEU A 61 6.30 0.79 12.93
N LYS A 62 6.25 -0.17 13.85
CA LYS A 62 5.10 -0.32 14.74
C LYS A 62 4.87 0.95 15.55
N ASN A 63 5.92 1.53 16.09
CA ASN A 63 5.83 2.72 16.91
C ASN A 63 5.40 3.95 16.10
N LYS A 64 5.66 3.96 14.80
CA LYS A 64 5.20 5.03 13.92
C LYS A 64 3.77 4.86 13.45
N GLY A 65 3.13 3.75 13.83
CA GLY A 65 1.74 3.49 13.47
C GLY A 65 1.54 2.84 12.12
N TYR A 66 2.60 2.29 11.53
CA TYR A 66 2.48 1.63 10.23
C TYR A 66 1.68 0.35 10.29
N ARG A 67 0.92 0.12 9.24
CA ARG A 67 0.32 -1.17 8.95
C ARG A 67 0.74 -1.59 7.55
N MET A 68 0.68 -2.89 7.30
CA MET A 68 1.20 -3.48 6.07
C MET A 68 0.15 -4.40 5.46
N LEU A 69 -0.25 -4.09 4.23
CA LEU A 69 -1.19 -4.92 3.49
C LEU A 69 -0.40 -5.65 2.40
N VAL A 70 -0.58 -6.97 2.34
CA VAL A 70 0.11 -7.78 1.32
C VAL A 70 -0.80 -7.95 0.12
N VAL A 71 -0.30 -7.58 -1.07
CA VAL A 71 -1.01 -7.76 -2.32
C VAL A 71 -0.05 -8.45 -3.28
N ASP A 72 -0.27 -9.73 -3.53
CA ASP A 72 0.65 -10.56 -4.30
C ASP A 72 2.06 -10.49 -3.72
N LYS A 73 3.02 -10.00 -4.50
CA LYS A 73 4.41 -9.89 -4.07
C LYS A 73 4.74 -8.51 -3.51
N TYR A 74 3.73 -7.66 -3.35
CA TYR A 74 3.95 -6.27 -2.96
C TYR A 74 3.41 -5.99 -1.58
N LEU A 75 4.04 -5.05 -0.92
CA LEU A 75 3.64 -4.60 0.41
C LEU A 75 3.17 -3.16 0.31
N VAL A 76 1.98 -2.91 0.83
CA VAL A 76 1.42 -1.57 0.89
C VAL A 76 1.54 -1.11 2.34
N PHE A 77 2.38 -0.10 2.58
CA PHE A 77 2.55 0.47 3.91
C PHE A 77 1.66 1.67 4.07
N TYR A 78 0.86 1.67 5.11
CA TYR A 78 -0.08 2.76 5.35
C TYR A 78 -0.19 3.09 6.82
N ILE A 79 -0.71 4.27 7.10
CA ILE A 79 -0.97 4.74 8.47
C ILE A 79 -2.42 5.21 8.52
N VAL A 80 -3.12 4.82 9.59
CA VAL A 80 -4.48 5.29 9.84
C VAL A 80 -4.38 6.45 10.81
N LYS A 81 -4.88 7.61 10.39
CA LYS A 81 -4.83 8.81 11.22
C LYS A 81 -6.14 9.56 11.10
N ASN A 82 -6.85 9.69 12.21
CA ASN A 82 -8.19 10.26 12.24
C ASN A 82 -9.07 9.41 11.33
N LYS A 83 -9.77 9.97 10.40
CA LYS A 83 -10.60 9.21 9.46
C LYS A 83 -9.92 9.05 8.11
N THR A 84 -8.59 9.12 8.08
CA THR A 84 -7.84 9.08 6.84
C THR A 84 -6.86 7.92 6.87
N ILE A 85 -6.78 7.21 5.75
CA ILE A 85 -5.80 6.16 5.54
C ILE A 85 -4.77 6.73 4.57
N GLN A 86 -3.55 6.89 5.04
CA GLN A 86 -2.46 7.44 4.24
C GLN A 86 -1.65 6.28 3.64
N ILE A 87 -1.75 6.09 2.34
CA ILE A 87 -0.92 5.09 1.65
C ILE A 87 0.44 5.72 1.43
N ARG A 88 1.45 5.20 2.12
CA ARG A 88 2.76 5.83 2.19
C ARG A 88 3.77 5.27 1.22
N ARG A 89 3.83 3.95 1.10
CA ARG A 89 4.74 3.28 0.18
C ARG A 89 4.13 2.00 -0.35
N ILE A 90 4.48 1.65 -1.59
CA ILE A 90 4.11 0.38 -2.20
C ILE A 90 5.40 -0.20 -2.77
N ILE A 91 5.88 -1.28 -2.18
CA ILE A 91 7.19 -1.83 -2.54
C ILE A 91 7.13 -3.34 -2.68
N HIS A 92 8.06 -3.89 -3.45
CA HIS A 92 8.17 -5.34 -3.60
C HIS A 92 8.59 -5.95 -2.25
N GLY A 93 7.96 -7.07 -1.89
CA GLY A 93 8.18 -7.69 -0.58
C GLY A 93 9.59 -8.15 -0.32
N ALA A 94 10.37 -8.41 -1.37
CA ALA A 94 11.76 -8.81 -1.23
C ALA A 94 12.70 -7.63 -0.97
N ARG A 95 12.20 -6.41 -1.12
CA ARG A 95 13.02 -5.23 -0.97
C ARG A 95 13.21 -4.89 0.50
N ASN A 96 14.40 -4.41 0.83
CA ASN A 96 14.67 -3.91 2.17
C ASN A 96 13.95 -2.58 2.37
N TYR A 97 13.13 -2.48 3.40
CA TYR A 97 12.35 -1.28 3.67
C TYR A 97 12.82 -0.50 4.90
N ASN A 98 14.08 -0.64 5.26
CA ASN A 98 14.64 0.14 6.36
C ASN A 98 14.53 1.65 6.14
N PHE A 99 14.44 2.07 4.89
CA PHE A 99 14.32 3.48 4.57
C PHE A 99 13.03 4.12 5.07
N LEU A 100 12.07 3.32 5.51
CA LEU A 100 10.85 3.83 6.12
C LEU A 100 11.08 4.32 7.55
N MET A 101 12.19 3.95 8.12
CA MET A 101 12.53 4.28 9.50
C MET A 101 13.31 5.56 9.59
#